data_d6e8b379879a0e0e43b4a7b1a5422879
#
_entry.id   d6e8b379879a0e0e43b4a7b1a5422879
#
_cell.length_a   1.000
_cell.length_b   1.000
_cell.length_c   1.000
_cell.angle_alpha   90.00
_cell.angle_beta   90.00
_cell.angle_gamma   90.00
#
_symmetry.space_group_name_H-M   'P 1'
#
loop_
_entity.id
_entity.type
_entity.pdbx_description
1 polymer ?
#
loop_
_entity_poly.entity_id
_entity_poly.type
_entity_poly.pdbx_seq_one_letter_code
_entity_poly.pdbx_strand_id
1 'polypeptide(L)' 'MRKTISELVANQMTADKIDELHDNIKILSLEYRPSHVLAECDPDAFRDFMLAYMDSLGYDVV' A
#
# COMPACT_ATOMS: atom_id res chain seq x y z
N MET A 1 21.36 10.63 2.62
CA MET A 1 20.33 11.61 3.01
C MET A 1 18.96 11.08 2.62
N ARG A 2 18.03 11.02 3.56
CA ARG A 2 16.69 10.54 3.30
C ARG A 2 15.85 11.63 2.63
N LYS A 3 14.92 11.22 1.79
CA LYS A 3 13.97 12.12 1.14
C LYS A 3 12.63 12.05 1.87
N THR A 4 11.91 13.16 1.86
CA THR A 4 10.54 13.17 2.39
C THR A 4 9.53 12.87 1.30
N ILE A 5 8.42 12.25 1.69
CA ILE A 5 7.32 11.91 0.79
C ILE A 5 6.00 12.16 1.51
N SER A 6 5.01 12.67 0.80
CA SER A 6 3.70 12.88 1.39
C SER A 6 3.00 11.54 1.63
N GLU A 7 2.16 11.48 2.66
CA GLU A 7 1.40 10.26 2.98
C GLU A 7 0.52 9.83 1.80
N LEU A 8 -0.09 10.76 1.10
CA LEU A 8 -0.93 10.44 -0.06
C LEU A 8 -0.13 9.71 -1.16
N VAL A 9 1.05 10.24 -1.51
CA VAL A 9 1.91 9.62 -2.52
C VAL A 9 2.44 8.28 -2.02
N ALA A 10 2.84 8.20 -0.75
CA ALA A 10 3.30 6.95 -0.14
C ALA A 10 2.21 5.87 -0.20
N ASN A 11 0.97 6.24 0.10
CA ASN A 11 -0.16 5.31 0.00
C ASN A 11 -0.39 4.81 -1.42
N GLN A 12 -0.28 5.68 -2.41
CA GLN A 12 -0.43 5.31 -3.82
C GLN A 12 0.66 4.33 -4.26
N MET A 13 1.92 4.61 -3.92
CA MET A 13 3.04 3.73 -4.23
C MET A 13 2.87 2.36 -3.56
N THR A 14 2.43 2.36 -2.31
CA THR A 14 2.20 1.14 -1.54
C THR A 14 1.07 0.31 -2.14
N ALA A 15 -0.02 0.96 -2.53
CA ALA A 15 -1.14 0.28 -3.17
C ALA A 15 -0.70 -0.39 -4.47
N ASP A 16 0.07 0.32 -5.30
CA ASP A 16 0.59 -0.24 -6.55
C ASP A 16 1.50 -1.44 -6.28
N LYS A 17 2.34 -1.38 -5.23
CA LYS A 17 3.23 -2.47 -4.86
C LYS A 17 2.45 -3.70 -4.40
N ILE A 18 1.44 -3.52 -3.58
CA ILE A 18 0.58 -4.62 -3.11
C ILE A 18 -0.13 -5.27 -4.30
N ASP A 19 -0.67 -4.48 -5.21
CA ASP A 19 -1.36 -4.99 -6.40
C ASP A 19 -0.41 -5.71 -7.35
N GLU A 20 0.85 -5.31 -7.40
CA GLU A 20 1.89 -6.00 -8.17
C GLU A 20 2.25 -7.36 -7.57
N LEU A 21 2.28 -7.45 -6.23
CA LEU A 21 2.67 -8.68 -5.53
C LEU A 21 1.55 -9.72 -5.46
N HIS A 22 0.30 -9.31 -5.62
CA HIS A 22 -0.87 -10.16 -5.45
C HIS A 22 -1.84 -10.01 -6.62
N ASP A 23 -2.48 -11.10 -7.01
CA ASP A 23 -3.54 -11.07 -8.01
C ASP A 23 -4.82 -10.47 -7.43
N ASN A 24 -5.65 -9.91 -8.32
CA ASN A 24 -6.96 -9.40 -7.92
C ASN A 24 -7.82 -10.52 -7.33
N ILE A 25 -8.62 -10.15 -6.32
CA ILE A 25 -9.51 -11.08 -5.63
C ILE A 25 -10.86 -11.07 -6.33
N LYS A 26 -11.30 -12.24 -6.81
CA LYS A 26 -12.63 -12.39 -7.42
C LYS A 26 -13.59 -13.08 -6.47
N ILE A 27 -14.70 -12.43 -6.22
CA ILE A 27 -15.80 -13.01 -5.43
C ILE A 27 -17.06 -12.91 -6.29
N LEU A 28 -17.57 -14.05 -6.74
CA LEU A 28 -18.67 -14.12 -7.69
C LEU A 28 -18.29 -13.39 -8.99
N SER A 29 -19.07 -12.39 -9.39
CA SER A 29 -18.78 -11.55 -10.56
C SER A 29 -18.02 -10.27 -10.22
N LEU A 30 -17.68 -10.08 -8.95
CA LEU A 30 -16.99 -8.87 -8.46
C LEU A 30 -15.49 -9.12 -8.34
N GLU A 31 -14.72 -8.12 -8.74
CA GLU A 31 -13.27 -8.17 -8.69
C GLU A 31 -12.76 -7.04 -7.79
N TYR A 32 -11.88 -7.38 -6.85
CA TYR A 32 -11.33 -6.42 -5.88
C TYR A 32 -9.82 -6.35 -6.00
N ARG A 33 -9.27 -5.14 -5.85
CA ARG A 33 -7.82 -4.96 -5.79
C ARG A 33 -7.33 -5.33 -4.38
N PRO A 34 -6.22 -6.09 -4.25
CA PRO A 34 -5.69 -6.48 -2.94
C PRO A 34 -5.40 -5.29 -2.02
N SER A 35 -4.86 -4.19 -2.56
CA SER A 35 -4.58 -2.99 -1.77
C SER A 35 -5.85 -2.38 -1.18
N HIS A 36 -6.93 -2.37 -1.94
CA HIS A 36 -8.22 -1.84 -1.48
C HIS A 36 -8.79 -2.70 -0.35
N VAL A 37 -8.75 -4.02 -0.52
CA VAL A 37 -9.23 -4.96 0.50
C VAL A 37 -8.45 -4.79 1.79
N LEU A 38 -7.13 -4.72 1.71
CA LEU A 38 -6.27 -4.55 2.89
C LEU A 38 -6.55 -3.22 3.58
N ALA A 39 -6.67 -2.13 2.82
CA ALA A 39 -6.89 -0.80 3.40
C ALA A 39 -8.24 -0.70 4.12
N GLU A 40 -9.27 -1.41 3.65
CA GLU A 40 -10.60 -1.38 4.27
C GLU A 40 -10.71 -2.36 5.44
N CYS A 41 -10.14 -3.56 5.29
CA CYS A 41 -10.29 -4.61 6.31
C CYS A 41 -9.27 -4.46 7.44
N ASP A 42 -8.07 -3.98 7.14
CA ASP A 42 -7.01 -3.81 8.14
C ASP A 42 -6.14 -2.58 7.79
N PRO A 43 -6.67 -1.36 8.05
CA PRO A 43 -5.93 -0.13 7.74
C PRO A 43 -4.60 -0.03 8.48
N ASP A 44 -4.51 -0.59 9.69
CA ASP A 44 -3.26 -0.57 10.47
C ASP A 44 -2.18 -1.40 9.79
N ALA A 45 -2.53 -2.58 9.27
CA ALA A 45 -1.59 -3.42 8.51
C ALA A 45 -1.14 -2.73 7.22
N PHE A 46 -2.06 -2.05 6.53
CA PHE A 46 -1.72 -1.27 5.34
C PHE A 46 -0.71 -0.18 5.68
N ARG A 47 -0.96 0.56 6.76
CA ARG A 47 -0.06 1.64 7.20
C ARG A 47 1.31 1.09 7.59
N ASP A 48 1.36 -0.02 8.32
CA ASP A 48 2.62 -0.64 8.72
C ASP A 48 3.42 -1.09 7.49
N PHE A 49 2.75 -1.67 6.51
CA PHE A 49 3.39 -2.05 5.26
C PHE A 49 3.92 -0.82 4.52
N MET A 50 3.13 0.23 4.44
CA MET A 50 3.51 1.47 3.77
C MET A 50 4.76 2.09 4.42
N LEU A 51 4.79 2.18 5.75
CA LEU A 51 5.94 2.74 6.47
C LEU A 51 7.20 1.89 6.25
N ALA A 52 7.07 0.58 6.32
CA ALA A 52 8.20 -0.33 6.08
C ALA A 52 8.70 -0.23 4.64
N TYR A 53 7.80 -0.15 3.68
CA TYR A 53 8.15 -0.04 2.27
C TYR A 53 8.86 1.30 1.99
N MET A 54 8.32 2.40 2.50
CA MET A 54 8.94 3.71 2.33
C MET A 54 10.31 3.77 3.00
N ASP A 55 10.47 3.18 4.18
CA ASP A 55 11.74 3.09 4.86
C ASP A 55 12.77 2.33 4.01
N SER A 56 12.37 1.22 3.39
CA SER A 56 13.26 0.44 2.53
C SER A 56 13.73 1.22 1.30
N LEU A 57 12.94 2.19 0.84
CA LEU A 57 13.27 3.04 -0.29
C LEU A 57 14.03 4.31 0.13
N GLY A 58 14.21 4.55 1.43
CA GLY A 58 14.91 5.72 1.93
C GLY A 58 14.05 6.97 2.05
N TYR A 59 12.73 6.82 2.18
CA TYR A 59 11.81 7.95 2.35
C TYR A 59 11.31 8.08 3.78
N ASP A 60 11.16 9.32 4.22
CA ASP A 60 10.44 9.66 5.45
C ASP A 60 9.05 10.17 5.09
N VAL A 61 8.01 9.55 5.64
CA VAL A 61 6.62 9.93 5.39
C VAL A 61 6.25 11.13 6.27
N VAL A 62 5.74 12.16 5.66
CA VAL A 62 5.37 13.41 6.35
C VAL A 62 3.87 13.72 6.21
#